data_a968d223dbcad89717cfa7e51b88136d
#
_entry.id   a968d223dbcad89717cfa7e51b88136d
#
_cell.length_a   1.000
_cell.length_b   1.000
_cell.length_c   1.000
_cell.angle_alpha   90.00
_cell.angle_beta   90.00
_cell.angle_gamma   90.00
#
_symmetry.space_group_name_H-M   'P 1'
#
loop_
_entity.id
_entity.type
_entity.pdbx_description
1 polymer ?
#
loop_
_entity_poly.entity_id
_entity_poly.type
_entity_poly.pdbx_seq_one_letter_code
_entity_poly.pdbx_strand_id
1 'polypeptide(L)'
;MHAIRATCLLQYCELVRELGGEPESILRQAGVAPEDAGRTDRFISLRAVAAALESAAEVTSAPDFGRRLASRRSIETVGAVGVAARTAPTLHAAFAIFSTFIAAHSPGLMVRLTPDADTGDREFFEFRILLDPAPRQRQAIELGLGAALQILRAILGASYSPLSVHLPHTALTPSSDYVRHFGCTTHFAQPAAGFTLRAADLRRPLRRHDRIHRQPDQQGLDRLHRARGRDRGLSRRHSAPEMPFCKYRLPAICGHLSPLWPSLANRDAQ
;
A
#
# COMPACT_ATOMS: atom_id res chain seq x y z
N MET A 1 -4.79 8.52 -17.07
CA MET A 1 -3.41 8.26 -16.62
C MET A 1 -3.46 8.01 -15.13
N HIS A 2 -2.99 6.86 -14.65
CA HIS A 2 -3.09 6.53 -13.22
C HIS A 2 -1.83 7.00 -12.49
N ALA A 3 -2.03 7.84 -11.46
CA ALA A 3 -0.97 8.31 -10.60
C ALA A 3 -0.84 7.42 -9.35
N ILE A 4 0.34 7.39 -8.75
CA ILE A 4 0.63 6.74 -7.47
C ILE A 4 1.48 7.66 -6.60
N ARG A 5 1.32 7.61 -5.28
CA ARG A 5 2.21 8.33 -4.38
C ARG A 5 3.66 7.87 -4.57
N ALA A 6 4.57 8.82 -4.67
CA ALA A 6 5.98 8.52 -4.92
C ALA A 6 6.66 7.76 -3.77
N THR A 7 6.04 7.68 -2.59
CA THR A 7 6.47 6.78 -1.51
C THR A 7 6.51 5.31 -1.92
N CYS A 8 5.86 4.93 -3.03
CA CYS A 8 6.00 3.59 -3.62
C CYS A 8 7.43 3.29 -4.09
N LEU A 9 8.30 4.28 -4.25
CA LEU A 9 9.73 4.15 -4.57
C LEU A 9 10.64 4.47 -3.38
N LEU A 10 10.12 4.49 -2.15
CA LEU A 10 10.95 4.64 -0.95
C LEU A 10 12.01 3.52 -0.91
N GLN A 11 13.27 3.87 -0.62
CA GLN A 11 14.45 2.98 -0.62
C GLN A 11 14.76 2.30 -1.98
N TYR A 12 14.12 2.74 -3.06
CA TYR A 12 14.42 2.22 -4.41
C TYR A 12 15.85 2.58 -4.84
N CYS A 13 16.25 3.84 -4.67
CA CYS A 13 17.56 4.31 -5.09
C CYS A 13 18.69 3.62 -4.30
N GLU A 14 18.50 3.44 -3.01
CA GLU A 14 19.43 2.72 -2.15
C GLU A 14 19.59 1.27 -2.60
N LEU A 15 18.47 0.58 -2.85
CA LEU A 15 18.52 -0.82 -3.30
C LEU A 15 19.21 -0.96 -4.67
N VAL A 16 18.91 -0.07 -5.62
CA VAL A 16 19.56 -0.10 -6.95
C VAL A 16 21.07 0.08 -6.82
N ARG A 17 21.55 1.05 -6.01
CA ARG A 17 22.99 1.29 -5.80
C ARG A 17 23.68 0.12 -5.12
N GLU A 18 23.04 -0.48 -4.10
CA GLU A 18 23.57 -1.69 -3.45
C GLU A 18 23.73 -2.87 -4.40
N LEU A 19 22.88 -2.94 -5.42
CA LEU A 19 22.93 -3.96 -6.47
C LEU A 19 23.85 -3.57 -7.65
N GLY A 20 24.57 -2.44 -7.54
CA GLY A 20 25.52 -1.97 -8.55
C GLY A 20 24.92 -1.23 -9.74
N GLY A 21 23.66 -0.78 -9.64
CA GLY A 21 22.98 -0.01 -10.68
C GLY A 21 23.02 1.50 -10.44
N GLU A 22 22.59 2.25 -11.45
CA GLU A 22 22.49 3.72 -11.47
C GLU A 22 21.03 4.15 -11.42
N PRO A 23 20.45 4.42 -10.23
CA PRO A 23 19.01 4.63 -10.09
C PRO A 23 18.49 5.85 -10.85
N GLU A 24 19.28 6.93 -10.94
CA GLU A 24 18.89 8.15 -11.65
C GLU A 24 18.70 7.91 -13.15
N SER A 25 19.55 7.09 -13.75
CA SER A 25 19.46 6.70 -15.15
C SER A 25 18.21 5.87 -15.41
N ILE A 26 17.97 4.84 -14.59
CA ILE A 26 16.82 3.95 -14.70
C ILE A 26 15.51 4.72 -14.52
N LEU A 27 15.42 5.60 -13.52
CA LEU A 27 14.24 6.40 -13.25
C LEU A 27 13.91 7.34 -14.41
N ARG A 28 14.90 8.09 -14.94
CA ARG A 28 14.69 8.99 -16.09
C ARG A 28 14.22 8.22 -17.33
N GLN A 29 14.82 7.08 -17.64
CA GLN A 29 14.40 6.23 -18.76
C GLN A 29 12.97 5.72 -18.61
N ALA A 30 12.53 5.44 -17.38
CA ALA A 30 11.16 5.03 -17.07
C ALA A 30 10.17 6.21 -17.05
N GLY A 31 10.63 7.45 -17.14
CA GLY A 31 9.79 8.65 -17.07
C GLY A 31 9.44 9.10 -15.64
N VAL A 32 10.32 8.80 -14.67
CA VAL A 32 10.24 9.28 -13.29
C VAL A 32 11.39 10.28 -13.06
N ALA A 33 11.07 11.46 -12.51
CA ALA A 33 12.07 12.40 -12.05
C ALA A 33 12.78 11.81 -10.79
N PRO A 34 14.12 11.66 -10.80
CA PRO A 34 14.82 11.01 -9.69
C PRO A 34 14.57 11.67 -8.33
N GLU A 35 14.41 12.98 -8.33
CA GLU A 35 14.14 13.80 -7.14
C GLU A 35 12.74 13.54 -6.53
N ASP A 36 11.83 12.97 -7.29
CA ASP A 36 10.50 12.62 -6.81
C ASP A 36 10.45 11.24 -6.13
N ALA A 37 11.43 10.37 -6.40
CA ALA A 37 11.42 9.01 -5.87
C ALA A 37 11.43 8.99 -4.33
N GLY A 38 10.43 8.34 -3.73
CA GLY A 38 10.29 8.23 -2.28
C GLY A 38 9.65 9.44 -1.58
N ARG A 39 9.35 10.53 -2.28
CA ARG A 39 8.76 11.72 -1.67
C ARG A 39 7.32 11.50 -1.21
N THR A 40 6.98 12.08 -0.07
CA THR A 40 5.64 11.94 0.54
C THR A 40 4.60 12.89 -0.05
N ASP A 41 5.05 14.00 -0.64
CA ASP A 41 4.22 15.08 -1.18
C ASP A 41 4.02 15.00 -2.71
N ARG A 42 4.56 13.96 -3.37
CA ARG A 42 4.51 13.80 -4.82
C ARG A 42 3.67 12.63 -5.27
N PHE A 43 3.09 12.78 -6.47
CA PHE A 43 2.46 11.72 -7.24
C PHE A 43 3.19 11.57 -8.57
N ILE A 44 3.44 10.34 -8.96
CA ILE A 44 4.15 9.96 -10.18
C ILE A 44 3.31 8.98 -11.01
N SER A 45 3.66 8.75 -12.27
CA SER A 45 2.94 7.81 -13.12
C SER A 45 3.09 6.37 -12.62
N LEU A 46 1.98 5.68 -12.36
CA LEU A 46 1.98 4.26 -11.99
C LEU A 46 2.63 3.38 -13.08
N ARG A 47 2.42 3.73 -14.36
CA ARG A 47 3.06 3.05 -15.50
C ARG A 47 4.57 3.24 -15.48
N ALA A 48 5.04 4.44 -15.19
CA ALA A 48 6.46 4.75 -15.06
C ALA A 48 7.10 3.99 -13.88
N VAL A 49 6.38 3.88 -12.76
CA VAL A 49 6.82 3.07 -11.62
C VAL A 49 6.95 1.60 -11.99
N ALA A 50 5.97 1.02 -12.68
CA ALA A 50 6.05 -0.38 -13.13
C ALA A 50 7.26 -0.59 -14.05
N ALA A 51 7.50 0.33 -15.00
CA ALA A 51 8.66 0.29 -15.89
C ALA A 51 9.98 0.40 -15.11
N ALA A 52 10.09 1.34 -14.16
CA ALA A 52 11.29 1.53 -13.35
C ALA A 52 11.65 0.27 -12.53
N LEU A 53 10.64 -0.42 -11.99
CA LEU A 53 10.84 -1.65 -11.22
C LEU A 53 11.31 -2.81 -12.10
N GLU A 54 10.72 -3.00 -13.29
CA GLU A 54 11.17 -4.03 -14.23
C GLU A 54 12.59 -3.74 -14.74
N SER A 55 12.88 -2.48 -15.13
CA SER A 55 14.21 -2.08 -15.59
C SER A 55 15.28 -2.22 -14.49
N ALA A 56 14.93 -1.90 -13.24
CA ALA A 56 15.85 -2.11 -12.13
C ALA A 56 16.21 -3.60 -11.96
N ALA A 57 15.20 -4.49 -12.03
CA ALA A 57 15.41 -5.93 -11.93
C ALA A 57 16.31 -6.46 -13.07
N GLU A 58 16.13 -5.95 -14.29
CA GLU A 58 16.93 -6.33 -15.47
C GLU A 58 18.36 -5.81 -15.37
N VAL A 59 18.55 -4.51 -15.12
CA VAL A 59 19.88 -3.86 -15.06
C VAL A 59 20.72 -4.41 -13.92
N THR A 60 20.12 -4.66 -12.77
CA THR A 60 20.85 -5.17 -11.59
C THR A 60 20.92 -6.69 -11.53
N SER A 61 20.39 -7.41 -12.55
CA SER A 61 20.31 -8.87 -12.56
C SER A 61 19.65 -9.44 -11.28
N ALA A 62 18.68 -8.71 -10.72
CA ALA A 62 17.95 -9.07 -9.51
C ALA A 62 16.48 -9.38 -9.83
N PRO A 63 16.14 -10.59 -10.31
CA PRO A 63 14.79 -10.95 -10.72
C PRO A 63 13.77 -10.93 -9.56
N ASP A 64 14.23 -10.80 -8.33
CA ASP A 64 13.44 -10.64 -7.09
C ASP A 64 13.45 -9.19 -6.57
N PHE A 65 13.75 -8.20 -7.41
CA PHE A 65 13.89 -6.79 -7.01
C PHE A 65 12.65 -6.27 -6.26
N GLY A 66 11.44 -6.57 -6.77
CA GLY A 66 10.18 -6.17 -6.13
C GLY A 66 10.04 -6.72 -4.72
N ARG A 67 10.36 -8.00 -4.49
CA ARG A 67 10.34 -8.64 -3.17
C ARG A 67 11.40 -8.08 -2.23
N ARG A 68 12.62 -7.81 -2.73
CA ARG A 68 13.68 -7.16 -1.94
C ARG A 68 13.25 -5.78 -1.49
N LEU A 69 12.69 -4.98 -2.40
CA LEU A 69 12.18 -3.66 -2.07
C LEU A 69 11.02 -3.73 -1.06
N ALA A 70 10.12 -4.70 -1.20
CA ALA A 70 9.02 -4.93 -0.25
C ALA A 70 9.51 -5.23 1.17
N SER A 71 10.59 -6.02 1.29
CA SER A 71 11.16 -6.40 2.60
C SER A 71 11.73 -5.23 3.39
N ARG A 72 12.00 -4.10 2.72
CA ARG A 72 12.51 -2.86 3.34
C ARG A 72 11.41 -1.91 3.79
N ARG A 73 10.15 -2.30 3.56
CA ARG A 73 9.00 -1.43 3.85
C ARG A 73 8.41 -1.71 5.21
N SER A 74 7.89 -0.63 5.78
CA SER A 74 7.06 -0.67 6.99
C SER A 74 5.63 -0.23 6.67
N ILE A 75 4.72 -0.40 7.62
CA ILE A 75 3.31 0.00 7.48
C ILE A 75 3.17 1.52 7.25
N GLU A 76 4.13 2.32 7.73
CA GLU A 76 4.16 3.77 7.55
C GLU A 76 4.30 4.18 6.07
N THR A 77 4.85 3.30 5.22
CA THR A 77 4.98 3.54 3.77
C THR A 77 3.62 3.76 3.10
N VAL A 78 2.54 3.19 3.65
CA VAL A 78 1.17 3.37 3.14
C VAL A 78 0.51 4.65 3.70
N GLY A 79 1.24 5.38 4.55
CA GLY A 79 0.79 6.67 5.10
C GLY A 79 -0.42 6.54 6.02
N ALA A 80 -1.31 7.54 5.98
CA ALA A 80 -2.47 7.62 6.87
C ALA A 80 -3.39 6.39 6.82
N VAL A 81 -3.47 5.71 5.67
CA VAL A 81 -4.27 4.49 5.52
C VAL A 81 -3.71 3.35 6.36
N GLY A 82 -2.37 3.18 6.39
CA GLY A 82 -1.71 2.19 7.23
C GLY A 82 -1.92 2.46 8.72
N VAL A 83 -1.88 3.72 9.12
CA VAL A 83 -2.16 4.13 10.52
C VAL A 83 -3.61 3.82 10.89
N ALA A 84 -4.58 4.17 10.04
CA ALA A 84 -6.00 3.89 10.26
C ALA A 84 -6.28 2.38 10.35
N ALA A 85 -5.65 1.57 9.50
CA ALA A 85 -5.80 0.12 9.53
C ALA A 85 -5.31 -0.50 10.87
N ARG A 86 -4.28 0.07 11.50
CA ARG A 86 -3.78 -0.40 12.82
C ARG A 86 -4.76 -0.15 13.97
N THR A 87 -5.68 0.80 13.82
CA THR A 87 -6.69 1.12 14.86
C THR A 87 -7.99 0.33 14.70
N ALA A 88 -8.09 -0.46 13.64
CA ALA A 88 -9.26 -1.28 13.36
C ALA A 88 -9.47 -2.38 14.42
N PRO A 89 -10.72 -2.74 14.75
CA PRO A 89 -11.01 -3.77 15.76
C PRO A 89 -10.62 -5.18 15.30
N THR A 90 -10.67 -5.45 14.00
CA THR A 90 -10.30 -6.74 13.38
C THR A 90 -9.52 -6.50 12.10
N LEU A 91 -8.82 -7.53 11.60
CA LEU A 91 -8.14 -7.44 10.31
C LEU A 91 -9.15 -7.25 9.16
N HIS A 92 -10.33 -7.85 9.23
CA HIS A 92 -11.40 -7.64 8.25
C HIS A 92 -11.80 -6.14 8.18
N ALA A 93 -11.99 -5.48 9.33
CA ALA A 93 -12.26 -4.05 9.39
C ALA A 93 -11.07 -3.21 8.85
N ALA A 94 -9.83 -3.64 9.11
CA ALA A 94 -8.64 -3.00 8.53
C ALA A 94 -8.63 -3.09 7.00
N PHE A 95 -8.99 -4.24 6.43
CA PHE A 95 -9.12 -4.40 4.98
C PHE A 95 -10.25 -3.55 4.39
N ALA A 96 -11.38 -3.41 5.06
CA ALA A 96 -12.47 -2.53 4.61
C ALA A 96 -12.00 -1.06 4.54
N ILE A 97 -11.24 -0.59 5.53
CA ILE A 97 -10.61 0.73 5.51
C ILE A 97 -9.62 0.80 4.33
N PHE A 98 -8.76 -0.20 4.19
CA PHE A 98 -7.72 -0.20 3.15
C PHE A 98 -8.32 -0.20 1.75
N SER A 99 -9.31 -1.04 1.47
CA SER A 99 -9.99 -1.10 0.17
C SER A 99 -10.71 0.20 -0.19
N THR A 100 -11.28 0.89 0.81
CA THR A 100 -11.96 2.17 0.60
C THR A 100 -10.97 3.29 0.27
N PHE A 101 -9.81 3.31 0.93
CA PHE A 101 -8.87 4.43 0.84
C PHE A 101 -7.64 4.18 -0.02
N ILE A 102 -7.47 2.98 -0.59
CA ILE A 102 -6.31 2.68 -1.46
C ILE A 102 -6.26 3.61 -2.68
N ALA A 103 -7.42 4.07 -3.16
CA ALA A 103 -7.50 5.04 -4.24
C ALA A 103 -6.83 6.40 -3.91
N ALA A 104 -6.74 6.77 -2.63
CA ALA A 104 -5.99 7.96 -2.19
C ALA A 104 -4.46 7.76 -2.29
N HIS A 105 -3.99 6.51 -2.30
CA HIS A 105 -2.59 6.16 -2.58
C HIS A 105 -2.37 6.07 -4.09
N SER A 106 -3.27 5.40 -4.81
CA SER A 106 -3.30 5.32 -6.26
C SER A 106 -4.68 4.89 -6.76
N PRO A 107 -5.33 5.66 -7.65
CA PRO A 107 -6.56 5.23 -8.31
C PRO A 107 -6.34 4.06 -9.29
N GLY A 108 -5.09 3.74 -9.62
CA GLY A 108 -4.71 2.60 -10.44
C GLY A 108 -4.49 1.30 -9.66
N LEU A 109 -4.75 1.28 -8.35
CA LEU A 109 -4.66 0.09 -7.53
C LEU A 109 -6.04 -0.32 -7.00
N MET A 110 -6.29 -1.62 -6.94
CA MET A 110 -7.48 -2.19 -6.33
C MET A 110 -7.07 -3.32 -5.39
N VAL A 111 -7.70 -3.34 -4.22
CA VAL A 111 -7.66 -4.47 -3.30
C VAL A 111 -9.08 -4.92 -3.00
N ARG A 112 -9.29 -6.22 -2.93
CA ARG A 112 -10.58 -6.81 -2.61
C ARG A 112 -10.38 -8.02 -1.74
N LEU A 113 -11.30 -8.25 -0.81
CA LEU A 113 -11.38 -9.46 0.00
C LEU A 113 -12.68 -10.17 -0.38
N THR A 114 -12.56 -11.45 -0.77
CA THR A 114 -13.69 -12.25 -1.24
C THR A 114 -13.71 -13.55 -0.46
N PRO A 115 -14.83 -13.90 0.22
CA PRO A 115 -14.99 -15.19 0.86
C PRO A 115 -14.86 -16.33 -0.16
N ASP A 116 -14.25 -17.44 0.25
CA ASP A 116 -14.28 -18.69 -0.49
C ASP A 116 -15.67 -19.30 -0.33
N ALA A 117 -16.40 -19.43 -1.45
CA ALA A 117 -17.78 -19.91 -1.45
C ALA A 117 -17.89 -21.40 -1.04
N ASP A 118 -16.86 -22.19 -1.30
CA ASP A 118 -16.90 -23.64 -1.11
C ASP A 118 -16.60 -24.07 0.33
N THR A 119 -15.66 -23.36 0.98
CA THR A 119 -15.16 -23.79 2.30
C THR A 119 -15.63 -22.90 3.45
N GLY A 120 -15.88 -21.61 3.18
CA GLY A 120 -16.29 -20.62 4.20
C GLY A 120 -15.24 -20.34 5.28
N ASP A 121 -14.14 -21.12 5.33
CA ASP A 121 -13.03 -20.98 6.28
C ASP A 121 -11.87 -20.17 5.75
N ARG A 122 -11.95 -19.75 4.47
CA ARG A 122 -10.91 -19.01 3.74
C ARG A 122 -11.51 -17.77 3.08
N GLU A 123 -10.64 -16.81 2.83
CA GLU A 123 -10.96 -15.62 2.05
C GLU A 123 -9.78 -15.31 1.13
N PHE A 124 -10.07 -14.83 -0.07
CA PHE A 124 -9.06 -14.44 -1.05
C PHE A 124 -8.86 -12.92 -1.01
N PHE A 125 -7.67 -12.50 -0.62
CA PHE A 125 -7.21 -11.13 -0.77
C PHE A 125 -6.67 -10.96 -2.18
N GLU A 126 -7.34 -10.18 -3.01
CA GLU A 126 -6.94 -9.85 -4.37
C GLU A 126 -6.26 -8.49 -4.42
N PHE A 127 -5.13 -8.43 -5.13
CA PHE A 127 -4.42 -7.19 -5.45
C PHE A 127 -4.34 -7.04 -6.97
N ARG A 128 -4.79 -5.90 -7.49
CA ARG A 128 -4.75 -5.60 -8.94
C ARG A 128 -4.14 -4.24 -9.22
N ILE A 129 -3.37 -4.18 -10.31
CA ILE A 129 -2.86 -2.96 -10.91
C ILE A 129 -3.68 -2.70 -12.18
N LEU A 130 -4.42 -1.59 -12.19
CA LEU A 130 -5.39 -1.23 -13.23
C LEU A 130 -4.70 -0.36 -14.29
N LEU A 131 -3.90 -0.96 -15.16
CA LEU A 131 -3.25 -0.29 -16.29
C LEU A 131 -3.72 -0.91 -17.60
N ASP A 132 -4.21 -0.07 -18.51
CA ASP A 132 -4.63 -0.47 -19.84
C ASP A 132 -3.88 0.36 -20.90
N PRO A 133 -3.23 -0.29 -21.91
CA PRO A 133 -2.86 -1.71 -21.92
C PRO A 133 -1.91 -2.03 -20.77
N ALA A 134 -1.98 -3.27 -20.26
CA ALA A 134 -1.15 -3.69 -19.14
C ALA A 134 0.33 -3.83 -19.58
N PRO A 135 1.28 -3.07 -19.00
CA PRO A 135 2.69 -3.28 -19.23
C PRO A 135 3.17 -4.54 -18.50
N ARG A 136 4.46 -4.90 -18.67
CA ARG A 136 5.10 -5.80 -17.72
C ARG A 136 5.03 -5.19 -16.33
N GLN A 137 4.55 -5.95 -15.34
CA GLN A 137 4.30 -5.44 -13.99
C GLN A 137 4.57 -6.51 -12.90
N ARG A 138 5.43 -7.49 -13.23
CA ARG A 138 5.77 -8.61 -12.32
C ARG A 138 6.40 -8.10 -11.03
N GLN A 139 7.39 -7.21 -11.16
CA GLN A 139 8.07 -6.60 -10.02
C GLN A 139 7.12 -5.72 -9.19
N ALA A 140 6.21 -4.99 -9.84
CA ALA A 140 5.22 -4.18 -9.15
C ALA A 140 4.18 -5.03 -8.39
N ILE A 141 3.78 -6.18 -8.95
CA ILE A 141 2.90 -7.15 -8.27
C ILE A 141 3.61 -7.76 -7.05
N GLU A 142 4.83 -8.24 -7.22
CA GLU A 142 5.61 -8.81 -6.11
C GLU A 142 5.89 -7.78 -5.00
N LEU A 143 6.16 -6.52 -5.39
CA LEU A 143 6.29 -5.41 -4.45
C LEU A 143 4.98 -5.16 -3.68
N GLY A 144 3.84 -5.12 -4.37
CA GLY A 144 2.53 -4.87 -3.76
C GLY A 144 2.13 -5.98 -2.79
N LEU A 145 2.28 -7.24 -3.19
CA LEU A 145 2.00 -8.39 -2.33
C LEU A 145 2.99 -8.47 -1.15
N GLY A 146 4.27 -8.24 -1.40
CA GLY A 146 5.26 -8.20 -0.32
C GLY A 146 4.95 -7.09 0.70
N ALA A 147 4.56 -5.89 0.24
CA ALA A 147 4.13 -4.81 1.12
C ALA A 147 2.86 -5.16 1.92
N ALA A 148 1.87 -5.80 1.28
CA ALA A 148 0.68 -6.30 1.96
C ALA A 148 1.03 -7.34 3.04
N LEU A 149 1.96 -8.25 2.77
CA LEU A 149 2.44 -9.21 3.76
C LEU A 149 3.12 -8.52 4.95
N GLN A 150 3.93 -7.48 4.72
CA GLN A 150 4.53 -6.71 5.83
C GLN A 150 3.46 -6.05 6.71
N ILE A 151 2.37 -5.55 6.11
CA ILE A 151 1.23 -5.01 6.86
C ILE A 151 0.56 -6.10 7.69
N LEU A 152 0.31 -7.27 7.09
CA LEU A 152 -0.26 -8.42 7.80
C LEU A 152 0.62 -8.84 8.98
N ARG A 153 1.94 -8.94 8.78
CA ARG A 153 2.91 -9.25 9.84
C ARG A 153 2.98 -8.20 10.94
N ALA A 154 2.86 -6.92 10.58
CA ALA A 154 2.82 -5.84 11.57
C ALA A 154 1.57 -5.88 12.46
N ILE A 155 0.45 -6.41 11.95
CA ILE A 155 -0.83 -6.49 12.65
C ILE A 155 -0.97 -7.81 13.42
N LEU A 156 -0.64 -8.94 12.79
CA LEU A 156 -0.88 -10.29 13.33
C LEU A 156 0.34 -10.90 14.02
N GLY A 157 1.51 -10.31 13.82
CA GLY A 157 2.80 -10.78 14.36
C GLY A 157 3.78 -11.16 13.26
N ALA A 158 5.08 -10.99 13.53
CA ALA A 158 6.15 -11.15 12.53
C ALA A 158 6.24 -12.56 11.91
N SER A 159 5.76 -13.59 12.60
CA SER A 159 5.73 -14.98 12.12
C SER A 159 4.50 -15.30 11.27
N TYR A 160 3.60 -14.35 11.06
CA TYR A 160 2.39 -14.58 10.27
C TYR A 160 2.72 -14.96 8.82
N SER A 161 2.00 -15.96 8.32
CA SER A 161 2.03 -16.39 6.91
C SER A 161 0.63 -16.68 6.41
N PRO A 162 0.29 -16.24 5.17
CA PRO A 162 -0.91 -16.67 4.46
C PRO A 162 -0.95 -18.19 4.28
N LEU A 163 -2.09 -18.74 3.84
CA LEU A 163 -2.18 -20.14 3.41
C LEU A 163 -1.42 -20.37 2.10
N SER A 164 -1.57 -19.45 1.16
CA SER A 164 -0.87 -19.46 -0.12
C SER A 164 -0.79 -18.06 -0.73
N VAL A 165 0.16 -17.86 -1.64
CA VAL A 165 0.26 -16.70 -2.51
C VAL A 165 0.00 -17.09 -3.95
N HIS A 166 -0.70 -16.25 -4.70
CA HIS A 166 -1.06 -16.44 -6.09
C HIS A 166 -0.43 -15.31 -6.93
N LEU A 167 0.29 -15.72 -7.98
CA LEU A 167 1.00 -14.82 -8.89
C LEU A 167 0.55 -15.06 -10.34
N PRO A 168 0.21 -14.03 -11.13
CA PRO A 168 -0.25 -14.19 -12.51
C PRO A 168 0.89 -14.46 -13.49
N HIS A 169 2.13 -14.35 -13.08
CA HIS A 169 3.32 -14.64 -13.88
C HIS A 169 3.98 -15.96 -13.47
N THR A 170 4.88 -16.44 -14.30
CA THR A 170 5.76 -17.57 -13.99
C THR A 170 6.81 -17.20 -12.95
N ALA A 171 7.42 -18.20 -12.31
CA ALA A 171 8.48 -17.96 -11.33
C ALA A 171 9.67 -17.20 -11.96
N LEU A 172 10.13 -16.15 -11.27
CA LEU A 172 11.29 -15.34 -11.67
C LEU A 172 12.59 -15.84 -11.00
N THR A 173 12.45 -16.59 -9.91
CA THR A 173 13.54 -17.21 -9.14
C THR A 173 13.09 -18.62 -8.72
N PRO A 174 13.96 -19.46 -8.16
CA PRO A 174 13.54 -20.75 -7.61
C PRO A 174 12.39 -20.63 -6.62
N SER A 175 11.47 -21.60 -6.62
CA SER A 175 10.28 -21.59 -5.75
C SER A 175 10.62 -21.50 -4.25
N SER A 176 11.79 -22.01 -3.84
CA SER A 176 12.30 -21.87 -2.47
C SER A 176 12.47 -20.44 -2.00
N ASP A 177 12.78 -19.50 -2.91
CA ASP A 177 12.94 -18.08 -2.58
C ASP A 177 11.60 -17.43 -2.30
N TYR A 178 10.55 -17.85 -3.01
CA TYR A 178 9.18 -17.41 -2.74
C TYR A 178 8.68 -17.92 -1.40
N VAL A 179 8.92 -19.20 -1.10
CA VAL A 179 8.56 -19.78 0.21
C VAL A 179 9.30 -19.05 1.34
N ARG A 180 10.58 -18.74 1.15
CA ARG A 180 11.37 -17.97 2.15
C ARG A 180 10.80 -16.57 2.36
N HIS A 181 10.35 -15.90 1.28
CA HIS A 181 9.83 -14.54 1.35
C HIS A 181 8.40 -14.49 1.92
N PHE A 182 7.48 -15.27 1.35
CA PHE A 182 6.06 -15.24 1.71
C PHE A 182 5.72 -16.13 2.92
N GLY A 183 6.52 -17.14 3.19
CA GLY A 183 6.29 -18.09 4.28
C GLY A 183 5.22 -19.13 3.96
N CYS A 184 4.80 -19.27 2.70
CA CYS A 184 3.71 -20.15 2.28
C CYS A 184 3.92 -20.68 0.87
N THR A 185 3.06 -21.62 0.45
CA THR A 185 3.04 -22.15 -0.92
C THR A 185 2.74 -21.05 -1.93
N THR A 186 3.45 -21.07 -3.06
CA THR A 186 3.26 -20.10 -4.16
C THR A 186 2.67 -20.81 -5.38
N HIS A 187 1.57 -20.26 -5.89
CA HIS A 187 0.92 -20.69 -7.13
C HIS A 187 1.21 -19.66 -8.22
N PHE A 188 1.83 -20.12 -9.32
CA PHE A 188 2.18 -19.31 -10.48
C PHE A 188 1.15 -19.43 -11.59
N ALA A 189 1.20 -18.50 -12.55
CA ALA A 189 0.30 -18.45 -13.71
C ALA A 189 -1.19 -18.46 -13.31
N GLN A 190 -1.52 -17.78 -12.22
CA GLN A 190 -2.87 -17.66 -11.70
C GLN A 190 -3.62 -16.48 -12.35
N PRO A 191 -4.96 -16.53 -12.45
CA PRO A 191 -5.74 -15.46 -13.07
C PRO A 191 -5.70 -14.14 -12.27
N ALA A 192 -5.37 -14.18 -10.97
CA ALA A 192 -5.29 -13.02 -10.11
C ALA A 192 -4.07 -13.09 -9.18
N ALA A 193 -3.55 -11.91 -8.80
CA ALA A 193 -2.53 -11.78 -7.76
C ALA A 193 -3.19 -11.65 -6.39
N GLY A 194 -2.69 -12.39 -5.39
CA GLY A 194 -3.31 -12.32 -4.06
C GLY A 194 -2.81 -13.34 -3.07
N PHE A 195 -3.51 -13.39 -1.94
CA PHE A 195 -3.29 -14.35 -0.86
C PHE A 195 -4.58 -15.11 -0.54
N THR A 196 -4.47 -16.41 -0.29
CA THR A 196 -5.51 -17.13 0.43
C THR A 196 -5.23 -16.98 1.93
N LEU A 197 -6.21 -16.44 2.66
CA LEU A 197 -6.14 -16.14 4.09
C LEU A 197 -7.12 -17.02 4.86
N ARG A 198 -6.83 -17.31 6.14
CA ARG A 198 -7.80 -17.97 7.02
C ARG A 198 -8.85 -16.96 7.46
N ALA A 199 -10.13 -17.27 7.30
CA ALA A 199 -11.21 -16.41 7.76
C ALA A 199 -11.16 -16.15 9.28
N ALA A 200 -10.66 -17.12 10.06
CA ALA A 200 -10.46 -16.96 11.49
C ALA A 200 -9.44 -15.85 11.84
N ASP A 201 -8.35 -15.74 11.06
CA ASP A 201 -7.34 -14.69 11.26
C ASP A 201 -7.93 -13.30 10.98
N LEU A 202 -8.81 -13.19 9.97
CA LEU A 202 -9.45 -11.93 9.58
C LEU A 202 -10.44 -11.42 10.64
N ARG A 203 -11.12 -12.33 11.33
CA ARG A 203 -12.12 -12.02 12.37
C ARG A 203 -11.51 -11.88 13.74
N ARG A 204 -10.25 -12.26 13.92
CA ARG A 204 -9.56 -12.17 15.22
C ARG A 204 -9.54 -10.73 15.71
N PRO A 205 -9.92 -10.47 16.99
CA PRO A 205 -9.77 -9.15 17.59
C PRO A 205 -8.30 -8.73 17.61
N LEU A 206 -8.03 -7.55 17.08
CA LEU A 206 -6.70 -6.97 17.14
C LEU A 206 -6.48 -6.36 18.52
N ARG A 207 -5.38 -6.72 19.18
CA ARG A 207 -5.00 -6.09 20.45
C ARG A 207 -4.67 -4.63 20.12
N ARG A 208 -5.38 -3.69 20.72
CA ARG A 208 -4.96 -2.29 20.73
C ARG A 208 -3.56 -2.28 21.34
N HIS A 209 -2.57 -1.91 20.55
CA HIS A 209 -1.26 -1.60 21.09
C HIS A 209 -1.43 -0.27 21.82
N ASP A 210 -1.66 -0.33 23.14
CA ASP A 210 -1.66 0.79 24.09
C ASP A 210 -0.26 1.43 24.24
N ARG A 211 0.44 1.63 23.14
CA ARG A 211 1.71 2.36 23.09
C ARG A 211 1.63 3.62 22.24
N ILE A 212 0.55 4.38 22.37
CA ILE A 212 0.53 5.80 22.05
C ILE A 212 0.23 6.57 23.35
N HIS A 213 0.96 6.27 24.42
CA HIS A 213 1.29 7.22 25.46
C HIS A 213 2.77 7.61 25.30
N ARG A 214 3.15 8.18 24.17
CA ARG A 214 4.02 9.35 24.25
C ARG A 214 3.07 10.51 24.55
N GLN A 215 3.03 10.89 25.82
CA GLN A 215 2.59 12.21 26.21
C GLN A 215 3.11 13.20 25.16
N PRO A 216 2.25 14.02 24.51
CA PRO A 216 2.76 15.12 23.73
C PRO A 216 3.64 15.89 24.71
N ASP A 217 4.90 16.11 24.32
CA ASP A 217 5.85 16.89 25.10
C ASP A 217 5.18 18.23 25.41
N GLN A 218 4.67 18.34 26.64
CA GLN A 218 4.02 19.58 27.12
C GLN A 218 4.95 20.77 26.93
N GLN A 219 6.28 20.54 26.96
CA GLN A 219 7.27 21.57 26.67
C GLN A 219 7.27 22.00 25.20
N GLY A 220 6.92 21.12 24.26
CA GLY A 220 6.75 21.47 22.85
C GLY A 220 5.50 22.31 22.59
N LEU A 221 4.40 22.01 23.26
CA LEU A 221 3.17 22.81 23.21
C LEU A 221 3.36 24.17 23.84
N ASP A 222 4.06 24.28 24.97
CA ASP A 222 4.38 25.53 25.62
C ASP A 222 5.34 26.41 24.80
N ARG A 223 6.23 25.81 24.01
CA ARG A 223 7.07 26.57 23.06
C ARG A 223 6.26 27.16 21.92
N LEU A 224 5.29 26.41 21.38
CA LEU A 224 4.37 26.90 20.33
C LEU A 224 3.44 28.01 20.85
N HIS A 225 2.96 27.91 22.09
CA HIS A 225 2.15 28.96 22.71
C HIS A 225 2.97 30.21 23.01
N ARG A 226 4.23 30.09 23.44
CA ARG A 226 5.14 31.22 23.66
C ARG A 226 5.58 31.91 22.35
N ALA A 227 5.71 31.19 21.26
CA ALA A 227 6.00 31.75 19.94
C ALA A 227 4.82 32.58 19.40
N ARG A 228 3.57 32.14 19.63
CA ARG A 228 2.35 32.89 19.25
C ARG A 228 2.10 34.14 20.09
N GLY A 229 2.69 34.24 21.29
CA GLY A 229 2.53 35.37 22.18
C GLY A 229 3.45 36.58 21.90
N ARG A 230 4.50 36.40 21.07
CA ARG A 230 5.48 37.49 20.76
C ARG A 230 5.22 38.23 19.45
N ASP A 231 4.23 37.81 18.66
CA ASP A 231 3.98 38.42 17.34
C ASP A 231 2.73 39.32 17.31
N ARG A 232 2.38 39.95 18.46
CA ARG A 232 1.37 41.01 18.54
C ARG A 232 2.00 42.41 18.53
N GLY A 233 2.86 42.65 17.58
CA GLY A 233 3.43 43.99 17.44
C GLY A 233 4.31 44.09 16.22
N LEU A 234 3.71 44.16 15.06
CA LEU A 234 4.18 44.94 13.91
C LEU A 234 3.19 44.81 12.77
N SER A 235 2.67 45.94 12.38
CA SER A 235 1.57 46.15 11.45
C SER A 235 1.98 45.97 9.99
N ARG A 236 0.99 45.48 9.21
CA ARG A 236 0.62 45.89 7.84
C ARG A 236 1.55 45.58 6.64
N ARG A 237 0.86 44.92 5.69
CA ARG A 237 1.03 44.93 4.22
C ARG A 237 2.04 43.90 3.68
N HIS A 238 1.49 42.80 3.13
CA HIS A 238 1.59 42.43 1.72
C HIS A 238 0.70 41.21 1.47
N SER A 239 -0.16 41.34 0.48
CA SER A 239 -1.05 40.33 -0.03
C SER A 239 -0.26 39.18 -0.64
N ALA A 240 -0.50 37.96 -0.17
CA ALA A 240 -0.05 36.71 -0.81
C ALA A 240 -1.25 35.98 -1.45
N PRO A 241 -1.08 35.32 -2.59
CA PRO A 241 -2.17 34.70 -3.32
C PRO A 241 -2.73 33.47 -2.62
N GLU A 242 -4.04 33.38 -2.61
CA GLU A 242 -4.81 32.26 -2.07
C GLU A 242 -4.55 30.98 -2.89
N MET A 243 -4.06 29.96 -2.23
CA MET A 243 -4.08 28.58 -2.75
C MET A 243 -5.39 27.90 -2.35
N PRO A 244 -6.07 27.19 -3.27
CA PRO A 244 -7.35 26.56 -2.96
C PRO A 244 -7.16 25.37 -2.03
N PHE A 245 -7.69 25.48 -0.83
CA PHE A 245 -7.82 24.39 0.13
C PHE A 245 -8.72 23.31 -0.43
N CYS A 246 -8.17 22.10 -0.57
CA CYS A 246 -8.90 20.91 -0.95
C CYS A 246 -9.95 20.58 0.12
N LYS A 247 -11.23 20.80 -0.21
CA LYS A 247 -12.39 20.50 0.62
C LYS A 247 -12.63 18.97 0.64
N TYR A 248 -11.97 18.25 1.52
CA TYR A 248 -12.45 16.95 1.96
C TYR A 248 -12.69 16.99 3.47
N ARG A 249 -13.91 17.41 3.82
CA ARG A 249 -14.48 17.21 5.14
C ARG A 249 -14.73 15.71 5.31
N LEU A 250 -14.07 15.07 6.26
CA LEU A 250 -14.39 13.72 6.72
C LEU A 250 -15.80 13.75 7.34
N PRO A 251 -16.77 12.95 6.88
CA PRO A 251 -18.02 12.80 7.61
C PRO A 251 -17.77 11.99 8.87
N ALA A 252 -18.29 12.50 9.99
CA ALA A 252 -18.37 11.79 11.25
C ALA A 252 -19.24 10.53 11.06
N ILE A 253 -18.64 9.36 11.14
CA ILE A 253 -19.35 8.09 11.09
C ILE A 253 -19.79 7.75 12.52
N CYS A 254 -21.00 8.20 12.88
CA CYS A 254 -21.82 7.58 13.93
C CYS A 254 -23.19 7.31 13.34
N GLY A 255 -23.60 6.03 13.35
CA GLY A 255 -24.98 5.61 13.27
C GLY A 255 -25.48 5.03 11.95
N HIS A 256 -25.90 3.78 12.03
CA HIS A 256 -26.82 3.04 11.16
C HIS A 256 -26.28 2.40 9.88
N LEU A 257 -25.86 1.15 10.04
CA LEU A 257 -25.87 0.16 8.96
C LEU A 257 -27.32 -0.40 8.83
N SER A 258 -27.95 -0.11 7.72
CA SER A 258 -29.10 -0.88 7.23
C SER A 258 -28.79 -1.43 5.85
N PRO A 259 -29.22 -2.67 5.52
CA PRO A 259 -28.76 -3.39 4.34
C PRO A 259 -29.70 -3.10 3.15
N LEU A 260 -29.13 -2.60 2.04
CA LEU A 260 -29.82 -2.65 0.74
C LEU A 260 -28.82 -3.09 -0.34
N TRP A 261 -28.84 -4.38 -0.61
CA TRP A 261 -28.31 -4.96 -1.82
C TRP A 261 -29.45 -5.57 -2.63
N PRO A 262 -29.76 -5.12 -3.84
CA PRO A 262 -30.70 -5.84 -4.71
C PRO A 262 -29.99 -7.02 -5.37
N SER A 263 -30.61 -8.18 -5.23
CA SER A 263 -30.31 -9.44 -5.91
C SER A 263 -30.47 -9.26 -7.43
N LEU A 264 -29.44 -9.58 -8.18
CA LEU A 264 -29.51 -9.85 -9.61
C LEU A 264 -29.46 -11.37 -9.80
N ALA A 265 -30.63 -11.99 -9.75
CA ALA A 265 -30.85 -13.32 -10.29
C ALA A 265 -31.88 -13.25 -11.41
N ASN A 266 -31.56 -13.95 -12.51
CA ASN A 266 -32.43 -14.35 -13.62
C ASN A 266 -32.97 -13.31 -14.59
N ARG A 267 -32.35 -13.31 -15.77
CA ARG A 267 -33.03 -13.34 -17.08
C ARG A 267 -32.12 -14.01 -18.11
N ASP A 268 -32.39 -15.27 -18.37
CA ASP A 268 -32.28 -15.89 -19.67
C ASP A 268 -33.13 -17.15 -19.68
N ALA A 269 -34.34 -17.02 -20.23
CA ALA A 269 -35.15 -18.08 -20.82
C ALA A 269 -36.16 -17.41 -21.75
N GLN A 270 -35.80 -17.21 -23.00
CA GLN A 270 -36.62 -17.51 -24.20
C GLN A 270 -35.76 -17.30 -25.45
#